data_a22e941a895cc599c34f3550a2cc9157
#
_entry.id   a22e941a895cc599c34f3550a2cc9157
#
_cell.length_a   1.000
_cell.length_b   1.000
_cell.length_c   1.000
_cell.angle_alpha   90.00
_cell.angle_beta   90.00
_cell.angle_gamma   90.00
#
_symmetry.space_group_name_H-M   'P 1'
#
loop_
_entity.id
_entity.type
_entity.pdbx_description
1 polymer ?
#
loop_
_entity_poly.entity_id
_entity_poly.type
_entity_poly.pdbx_seq_one_letter_code
_entity_poly.pdbx_strand_id
1 'polypeptide(L)'
;MGLMAVAAQVNAQEATDDAASQKKTAAAPKLPEYPMMEITGTIYDAATGKPLSGVQVQPLGNANYAAMTKDDGTFTIKVPTFTTSLYLFTSQYASQQVSIAGKSHITANMLSDKFNEMYTNGTQLGGAASVKTDKTTTQISVEDLISEQLGGDVRTIKRSGAPGIGSAMFIRGLNSLNANAQPLVVVDGVPMDMQYNGTSLQTGMFNNQLLNINPADIEKISVLKNGTAIYGAKGANGVIVIETRRGHSIATRIDANIGVGVNLVPKLPKMMDANQYMSYATEMLGTYPEISKIMENNNLNFLNNDKNNYYYNAYHNNTDWSKEVYEEALSQNYSINVQGGDDVGMYNLSLGYTDGKSTAKKNGFNRLNIRFNSDLKITKGFATEFDVDYVKLSRDLFDDGAPSDFSKGTVTSPTLLALIKSPI
;
A
#
# COMPACT_ATOMS: atom_id res chain seq x y z
N MET A 1 7.83 -16.34 -6.49
CA MET A 1 8.82 -15.71 -5.60
C MET A 1 8.16 -15.57 -4.25
N GLY A 2 8.61 -16.33 -3.25
CA GLY A 2 8.02 -16.26 -1.91
C GLY A 2 8.65 -15.13 -1.12
N LEU A 3 7.86 -14.11 -0.79
CA LEU A 3 8.19 -13.16 0.25
C LEU A 3 7.89 -13.86 1.58
N MET A 4 8.89 -14.22 2.35
CA MET A 4 8.66 -14.54 3.77
C MET A 4 8.62 -13.21 4.50
N ALA A 5 7.43 -12.74 4.80
CA ALA A 5 7.22 -11.58 5.65
C ALA A 5 6.79 -12.04 7.04
N VAL A 6 7.49 -11.62 8.05
CA VAL A 6 7.08 -11.75 9.45
C VAL A 6 6.57 -10.39 9.90
N ALA A 7 5.27 -10.28 10.10
CA ALA A 7 4.66 -9.12 10.72
C ALA A 7 4.45 -9.41 12.22
N ALA A 8 5.04 -8.60 13.07
CA ALA A 8 4.76 -8.61 14.50
C ALA A 8 3.83 -7.44 14.82
N GLN A 9 2.65 -7.74 15.31
CA GLN A 9 1.71 -6.75 15.81
C GLN A 9 1.87 -6.65 17.32
N VAL A 10 2.24 -5.48 17.79
CA VAL A 10 2.23 -5.18 19.23
C VAL A 10 0.96 -4.38 19.50
N ASN A 11 -0.07 -5.06 19.96
CA ASN A 11 -1.24 -4.40 20.56
C ASN A 11 -0.87 -4.02 21.99
N ALA A 12 -0.68 -2.74 22.24
CA ALA A 12 -0.60 -2.24 23.62
C ALA A 12 -2.02 -2.17 24.20
N GLN A 13 -2.52 -3.32 24.60
CA GLN A 13 -3.74 -3.43 25.39
C GLN A 13 -3.35 -4.06 26.73
N GLU A 14 -3.58 -3.28 27.78
CA GLU A 14 -3.52 -3.66 29.22
C GLU A 14 -2.14 -3.95 29.82
N ALA A 15 -1.53 -2.93 30.36
CA ALA A 15 -0.77 -3.11 31.58
C ALA A 15 -1.78 -3.12 32.75
N THR A 16 -2.30 -4.27 33.11
CA THR A 16 -2.97 -4.45 34.40
C THR A 16 -1.92 -4.86 35.41
N ASP A 17 -1.79 -3.98 36.40
CA ASP A 17 -1.50 -4.24 37.80
C ASP A 17 -0.62 -5.42 38.20
N ASP A 18 0.58 -5.10 38.67
CA ASP A 18 1.06 -5.58 39.96
C ASP A 18 2.29 -4.76 40.38
N ALA A 19 2.05 -3.66 41.08
CA ALA A 19 3.01 -3.08 42.03
C ALA A 19 2.24 -2.30 43.10
N ALA A 20 1.85 -3.00 44.15
CA ALA A 20 1.42 -2.41 45.37
C ALA A 20 2.56 -1.57 45.98
N SER A 21 2.47 -0.25 45.84
CA SER A 21 3.19 0.69 46.72
C SER A 21 2.26 1.86 47.04
N GLN A 22 1.95 1.95 48.32
CA GLN A 22 1.12 2.97 48.94
C GLN A 22 1.54 4.37 48.52
N LYS A 23 0.70 5.07 47.78
CA LYS A 23 0.70 6.54 47.71
C LYS A 23 -0.71 7.03 47.95
N LYS A 24 -0.88 7.89 48.95
CA LYS A 24 -2.12 8.56 49.34
C LYS A 24 -2.90 8.99 48.10
N THR A 25 -4.06 8.40 47.93
CA THR A 25 -5.04 8.73 46.90
C THR A 25 -5.60 10.12 47.18
N ALA A 26 -5.18 11.11 46.40
CA ALA A 26 -5.97 12.32 46.29
C ALA A 26 -7.29 11.88 45.62
N ALA A 27 -8.43 12.23 46.24
CA ALA A 27 -9.76 11.90 45.71
C ALA A 27 -9.85 12.39 44.27
N ALA A 28 -10.13 11.47 43.35
CA ALA A 28 -10.40 11.82 41.94
C ALA A 28 -11.54 12.87 41.92
N PRO A 29 -11.44 13.90 41.09
CA PRO A 29 -12.52 14.88 40.98
C PRO A 29 -13.79 14.13 40.58
N LYS A 30 -14.86 14.29 41.42
CA LYS A 30 -16.17 13.75 41.12
C LYS A 30 -16.60 14.35 39.76
N LEU A 31 -16.74 13.52 38.76
CA LEU A 31 -17.38 13.90 37.49
C LEU A 31 -18.77 14.47 37.80
N PRO A 32 -19.20 15.55 37.15
CA PRO A 32 -20.51 16.11 37.37
C PRO A 32 -21.56 15.04 37.07
N GLU A 33 -22.45 14.79 38.03
CA GLU A 33 -23.60 13.89 37.87
C GLU A 33 -24.61 14.57 36.94
N TYR A 34 -24.68 14.11 35.72
CA TYR A 34 -25.72 14.54 34.74
C TYR A 34 -26.99 13.74 34.96
N PRO A 35 -28.18 14.35 34.78
CA PRO A 35 -29.42 13.58 34.75
C PRO A 35 -29.37 12.58 33.58
N MET A 36 -29.68 11.32 33.88
CA MET A 36 -29.60 10.21 32.94
C MET A 36 -30.96 9.85 32.41
N MET A 37 -31.04 9.49 31.14
CA MET A 37 -32.22 8.86 30.52
C MET A 37 -31.87 7.44 30.06
N GLU A 38 -32.88 6.57 30.11
CA GLU A 38 -32.78 5.20 29.63
C GLU A 38 -33.38 5.10 28.23
N ILE A 39 -32.61 4.55 27.29
CA ILE A 39 -33.02 4.32 25.92
C ILE A 39 -32.98 2.84 25.64
N THR A 40 -34.05 2.30 25.12
CA THR A 40 -34.14 0.92 24.66
C THR A 40 -34.22 0.88 23.15
N GLY A 41 -33.88 -0.24 22.53
CA GLY A 41 -34.08 -0.37 21.09
C GLY A 41 -33.79 -1.76 20.58
N THR A 42 -34.03 -1.93 19.27
CA THR A 42 -33.75 -3.17 18.56
C THR A 42 -33.05 -2.84 17.24
N ILE A 43 -32.01 -3.59 16.93
CA ILE A 43 -31.21 -3.41 15.72
C ILE A 43 -31.39 -4.63 14.82
N TYR A 44 -31.67 -4.38 13.53
CA TYR A 44 -31.89 -5.38 12.52
C TYR A 44 -30.89 -5.25 11.37
N ASP A 45 -30.61 -6.35 10.72
CA ASP A 45 -29.97 -6.39 9.41
C ASP A 45 -30.97 -5.91 8.35
N ALA A 46 -30.62 -4.86 7.62
CA ALA A 46 -31.48 -4.25 6.61
C ALA A 46 -31.79 -5.19 5.43
N ALA A 47 -30.91 -6.12 5.11
CA ALA A 47 -31.09 -7.05 3.98
C ALA A 47 -31.92 -8.26 4.34
N THR A 48 -31.74 -8.81 5.56
CA THR A 48 -32.38 -10.06 5.98
C THR A 48 -33.54 -9.87 6.93
N GLY A 49 -33.68 -8.68 7.53
CA GLY A 49 -34.68 -8.37 8.57
C GLY A 49 -34.43 -9.12 9.89
N LYS A 50 -33.32 -9.81 10.06
CA LYS A 50 -32.98 -10.52 11.28
C LYS A 50 -32.39 -9.59 12.33
N PRO A 51 -32.66 -9.86 13.62
CA PRO A 51 -32.05 -9.08 14.70
C PRO A 51 -30.52 -9.27 14.71
N LEU A 52 -29.78 -8.20 15.03
CA LEU A 52 -28.32 -8.18 15.07
C LEU A 52 -27.81 -8.18 16.51
N SER A 53 -27.09 -9.25 16.90
CA SER A 53 -26.36 -9.30 18.15
C SER A 53 -24.96 -8.70 18.03
N GLY A 54 -24.38 -8.28 19.15
CA GLY A 54 -23.00 -7.80 19.20
C GLY A 54 -22.76 -6.42 18.57
N VAL A 55 -23.82 -5.63 18.35
CA VAL A 55 -23.70 -4.25 17.93
C VAL A 55 -23.41 -3.37 19.13
N GLN A 56 -22.34 -2.62 19.07
CA GLN A 56 -22.00 -1.62 20.08
C GLN A 56 -22.82 -0.37 19.86
N VAL A 57 -23.57 0.03 20.89
CA VAL A 57 -24.41 1.22 20.91
C VAL A 57 -23.82 2.18 21.92
N GLN A 58 -23.51 3.41 21.50
CA GLN A 58 -22.95 4.42 22.39
C GLN A 58 -23.43 5.82 21.99
N PRO A 59 -23.48 6.80 22.91
CA PRO A 59 -23.66 8.19 22.52
C PRO A 59 -22.55 8.60 21.58
N LEU A 60 -22.85 9.41 20.57
CA LEU A 60 -21.83 9.97 19.73
C LEU A 60 -20.86 10.79 20.59
N GLY A 61 -19.60 10.35 20.65
CA GLY A 61 -18.55 11.04 21.38
C GLY A 61 -18.31 10.60 22.82
N ASN A 62 -19.01 9.62 23.34
CA ASN A 62 -18.76 9.19 24.72
C ASN A 62 -18.87 7.68 24.90
N ALA A 63 -17.71 6.99 24.82
CA ALA A 63 -17.63 5.54 24.97
C ALA A 63 -17.88 5.06 26.42
N ASN A 64 -17.87 5.94 27.42
CA ASN A 64 -18.14 5.57 28.80
C ASN A 64 -19.57 5.05 29.03
N TYR A 65 -20.48 5.33 28.08
CA TYR A 65 -21.86 4.86 28.09
C TYR A 65 -22.09 3.93 26.90
N ALA A 66 -21.40 2.82 26.82
CA ALA A 66 -21.58 1.86 25.74
C ALA A 66 -22.44 0.68 26.23
N ALA A 67 -23.31 0.18 25.36
CA ALA A 67 -24.06 -1.06 25.53
C ALA A 67 -23.90 -1.93 24.28
N MET A 68 -24.05 -3.24 24.43
CA MET A 68 -24.05 -4.16 23.29
C MET A 68 -25.44 -4.76 23.11
N THR A 69 -25.84 -5.01 21.85
CA THR A 69 -27.07 -5.74 21.57
C THR A 69 -26.95 -7.20 21.98
N LYS A 70 -28.05 -7.73 22.53
CA LYS A 70 -28.22 -9.12 22.89
C LYS A 70 -28.46 -9.98 21.63
N ASP A 71 -28.62 -11.29 21.81
CA ASP A 71 -28.87 -12.23 20.72
C ASP A 71 -30.20 -11.97 19.97
N ASP A 72 -31.16 -11.36 20.65
CA ASP A 72 -32.43 -10.92 20.08
C ASP A 72 -32.35 -9.52 19.42
N GLY A 73 -31.15 -8.93 19.28
CA GLY A 73 -30.94 -7.61 18.74
C GLY A 73 -31.37 -6.46 19.63
N THR A 74 -31.84 -6.71 20.86
CA THR A 74 -32.28 -5.68 21.78
C THR A 74 -31.11 -5.08 22.55
N PHE A 75 -31.21 -3.79 22.89
CA PHE A 75 -30.27 -3.10 23.78
C PHE A 75 -31.00 -2.19 24.76
N THR A 76 -30.34 -1.90 25.87
CA THR A 76 -30.73 -0.89 26.84
C THR A 76 -29.48 -0.10 27.25
N ILE A 77 -29.53 1.20 27.09
CA ILE A 77 -28.43 2.10 27.40
C ILE A 77 -28.90 3.28 28.26
N LYS A 78 -28.08 3.63 29.26
CA LYS A 78 -28.29 4.84 30.07
C LYS A 78 -27.35 5.94 29.61
N VAL A 79 -27.92 7.04 29.18
CA VAL A 79 -27.14 8.16 28.59
C VAL A 79 -27.56 9.49 29.23
N PRO A 80 -26.70 10.51 29.26
CA PRO A 80 -27.06 11.83 29.69
C PRO A 80 -28.25 12.40 28.91
N THR A 81 -29.11 13.16 29.56
CA THR A 81 -30.36 13.71 28.93
C THR A 81 -30.09 14.67 27.77
N PHE A 82 -28.90 15.21 27.66
CA PHE A 82 -28.50 16.05 26.53
C PHE A 82 -28.02 15.27 25.31
N THR A 83 -27.95 13.92 25.38
CA THR A 83 -27.57 13.08 24.23
C THR A 83 -28.63 13.19 23.13
N THR A 84 -28.20 13.59 21.93
CA THR A 84 -29.10 13.78 20.78
C THR A 84 -29.09 12.63 19.81
N SER A 85 -28.01 11.81 19.81
CA SER A 85 -27.86 10.70 18.89
C SER A 85 -27.02 9.57 19.46
N LEU A 86 -27.28 8.35 18.99
CA LEU A 86 -26.51 7.15 19.26
C LEU A 86 -25.72 6.77 18.02
N TYR A 87 -24.53 6.25 18.26
CA TYR A 87 -23.67 5.66 17.26
C TYR A 87 -23.69 4.15 17.39
N LEU A 88 -23.98 3.48 16.27
CA LEU A 88 -24.05 2.04 16.16
C LEU A 88 -22.84 1.53 15.39
N PHE A 89 -22.14 0.59 16.00
CA PHE A 89 -20.93 0.03 15.40
C PHE A 89 -20.86 -1.49 15.60
N THR A 90 -20.51 -2.21 14.55
CA THR A 90 -20.11 -3.62 14.60
C THR A 90 -19.20 -3.93 13.39
N SER A 91 -18.34 -4.92 13.51
CA SER A 91 -17.54 -5.40 12.38
C SER A 91 -18.48 -6.02 11.32
N GLN A 92 -18.31 -5.74 10.05
CA GLN A 92 -19.10 -6.24 8.92
C GLN A 92 -20.36 -5.42 8.57
N TYR A 93 -20.67 -4.36 9.30
CA TYR A 93 -21.79 -3.47 9.01
C TYR A 93 -21.30 -2.01 8.96
N ALA A 94 -21.91 -1.24 8.07
CA ALA A 94 -21.65 0.20 8.02
C ALA A 94 -22.07 0.83 9.34
N SER A 95 -21.16 1.58 9.97
CA SER A 95 -21.48 2.32 11.19
C SER A 95 -22.54 3.37 10.91
N GLN A 96 -23.49 3.52 11.83
CA GLN A 96 -24.66 4.38 11.64
C GLN A 96 -24.88 5.27 12.85
N GLN A 97 -25.22 6.55 12.58
CA GLN A 97 -25.67 7.48 13.60
C GLN A 97 -27.19 7.53 13.57
N VAL A 98 -27.83 7.30 14.72
CA VAL A 98 -29.27 7.34 14.87
C VAL A 98 -29.66 8.46 15.84
N SER A 99 -30.53 9.36 15.39
CA SER A 99 -31.06 10.44 16.23
C SER A 99 -32.04 9.91 17.26
N ILE A 100 -31.92 10.32 18.50
CA ILE A 100 -32.83 9.99 19.59
C ILE A 100 -34.14 10.80 19.45
N ALA A 101 -34.03 12.09 19.10
CA ALA A 101 -35.16 13.01 18.88
C ALA A 101 -36.28 12.91 19.95
N GLY A 102 -35.90 12.70 21.23
CA GLY A 102 -36.85 12.57 22.36
C GLY A 102 -37.54 11.21 22.46
N LYS A 103 -37.14 10.21 21.67
CA LYS A 103 -37.70 8.85 21.73
C LYS A 103 -36.97 8.05 22.82
N SER A 104 -37.73 7.27 23.61
CA SER A 104 -37.18 6.31 24.57
C SER A 104 -36.96 4.91 23.97
N HIS A 105 -37.50 4.66 22.77
CA HIS A 105 -37.28 3.41 22.03
C HIS A 105 -36.89 3.71 20.59
N ILE A 106 -35.82 3.01 20.14
CA ILE A 106 -35.21 3.21 18.83
C ILE A 106 -35.13 1.89 18.08
N THR A 107 -35.56 1.90 16.83
CA THR A 107 -35.37 0.80 15.91
C THR A 107 -34.43 1.27 14.81
N ALA A 108 -33.37 0.49 14.52
CA ALA A 108 -32.43 0.81 13.47
C ALA A 108 -32.16 -0.42 12.58
N ASN A 109 -31.99 -0.17 11.30
CA ASN A 109 -31.61 -1.18 10.32
C ASN A 109 -30.19 -0.89 9.86
N MET A 110 -29.25 -1.79 10.13
CA MET A 110 -27.86 -1.64 9.69
C MET A 110 -27.64 -2.35 8.35
N LEU A 111 -26.97 -1.68 7.45
CA LEU A 111 -26.53 -2.26 6.19
C LEU A 111 -25.21 -2.98 6.38
N SER A 112 -25.10 -4.23 5.93
CA SER A 112 -23.82 -4.91 5.90
C SER A 112 -22.84 -4.13 5.00
N ASP A 113 -21.57 -4.15 5.33
CA ASP A 113 -20.56 -3.51 4.50
C ASP A 113 -20.60 -4.04 3.05
N LYS A 114 -20.86 -5.33 2.88
CA LYS A 114 -21.03 -5.94 1.55
C LYS A 114 -22.25 -5.38 0.81
N PHE A 115 -23.33 -5.13 1.54
CA PHE A 115 -24.54 -4.55 0.96
C PHE A 115 -24.32 -3.07 0.61
N ASN A 116 -23.66 -2.32 1.47
CA ASN A 116 -23.32 -0.94 1.23
C ASN A 116 -22.34 -0.80 0.04
N GLU A 117 -21.36 -1.68 -0.06
CA GLU A 117 -20.48 -1.78 -1.22
C GLU A 117 -21.25 -2.07 -2.51
N MET A 118 -22.25 -2.94 -2.44
CA MET A 118 -23.10 -3.28 -3.57
C MET A 118 -23.93 -2.09 -4.07
N TYR A 119 -24.41 -1.25 -3.15
CA TYR A 119 -25.25 -0.09 -3.48
C TYR A 119 -24.47 1.19 -3.74
N THR A 120 -23.45 1.48 -2.95
CA THR A 120 -22.66 2.73 -3.07
C THR A 120 -21.66 2.69 -4.22
N ASN A 121 -21.13 1.51 -4.55
CA ASN A 121 -20.14 1.37 -5.60
C ASN A 121 -20.73 1.07 -6.99
N GLY A 122 -22.05 1.12 -7.14
CA GLY A 122 -22.69 0.91 -8.44
C GLY A 122 -22.44 -0.50 -9.01
N THR A 123 -22.20 -1.50 -8.15
CA THR A 123 -21.91 -2.89 -8.55
C THR A 123 -23.06 -3.49 -9.35
N GLN A 124 -24.27 -3.01 -9.16
CA GLN A 124 -25.41 -3.38 -9.98
C GLN A 124 -25.31 -2.88 -11.42
N LEU A 125 -24.46 -1.90 -11.69
CA LEU A 125 -24.27 -1.29 -13.02
C LEU A 125 -22.99 -1.71 -13.74
N GLY A 126 -22.28 -2.71 -13.27
CA GLY A 126 -21.12 -3.23 -14.01
C GLY A 126 -19.83 -3.44 -13.24
N GLY A 127 -19.93 -3.87 -12.02
CA GLY A 127 -18.82 -4.42 -11.27
C GLY A 127 -17.86 -3.38 -10.70
N ALA A 128 -18.16 -2.92 -9.50
CA ALA A 128 -17.12 -2.38 -8.63
C ALA A 128 -16.51 -3.55 -7.84
N ALA A 129 -15.21 -3.52 -7.66
CA ALA A 129 -14.50 -4.36 -6.70
C ALA A 129 -13.97 -3.46 -5.61
N SER A 130 -14.08 -3.86 -4.36
CA SER A 130 -13.48 -3.12 -3.26
C SER A 130 -12.80 -4.05 -2.27
N VAL A 131 -11.74 -3.56 -1.66
CA VAL A 131 -10.94 -4.29 -0.67
C VAL A 131 -10.66 -3.36 0.50
N LYS A 132 -10.93 -3.85 1.72
CA LYS A 132 -10.44 -3.22 2.95
C LYS A 132 -9.00 -3.65 3.18
N THR A 133 -8.14 -2.69 3.39
CA THR A 133 -6.71 -2.94 3.56
C THR A 133 -6.39 -3.26 5.01
N ASP A 134 -5.60 -4.30 5.23
CA ASP A 134 -5.06 -4.59 6.55
C ASP A 134 -3.96 -3.57 6.92
N LYS A 135 -3.96 -3.12 8.18
CA LYS A 135 -2.91 -2.26 8.74
C LYS A 135 -1.55 -2.94 8.77
N THR A 136 -1.53 -4.27 8.79
CA THR A 136 -0.32 -5.11 8.84
C THR A 136 0.27 -5.41 7.47
N THR A 137 -0.18 -4.72 6.43
CA THR A 137 0.35 -4.94 5.07
C THR A 137 1.86 -4.76 5.02
N THR A 138 2.52 -5.70 4.38
CA THR A 138 3.98 -5.67 4.14
C THR A 138 4.33 -5.07 2.78
N GLN A 139 3.33 -4.70 2.00
CA GLN A 139 3.54 -4.10 0.69
C GLN A 139 4.17 -2.71 0.82
N ILE A 140 5.13 -2.42 -0.05
CA ILE A 140 5.87 -1.16 -0.05
C ILE A 140 5.11 -0.09 -0.84
N SER A 141 4.40 -0.48 -1.90
CA SER A 141 3.68 0.44 -2.77
C SER A 141 2.19 0.09 -2.85
N VAL A 142 1.37 1.11 -3.12
CA VAL A 142 -0.07 0.95 -3.33
C VAL A 142 -0.36 0.11 -4.57
N GLU A 143 0.46 0.23 -5.62
CA GLU A 143 0.31 -0.56 -6.83
C GLU A 143 0.57 -2.05 -6.58
N ASP A 144 1.47 -2.41 -5.66
CA ASP A 144 1.69 -3.80 -5.26
C ASP A 144 0.46 -4.35 -4.55
N LEU A 145 -0.12 -3.54 -3.66
CA LEU A 145 -1.34 -3.88 -2.96
C LEU A 145 -2.52 -4.08 -3.93
N ILE A 146 -2.68 -3.19 -4.91
CA ILE A 146 -3.70 -3.30 -5.95
C ILE A 146 -3.46 -4.57 -6.79
N SER A 147 -2.21 -4.85 -7.17
CA SER A 147 -1.87 -6.03 -7.96
C SER A 147 -2.16 -7.34 -7.23
N GLU A 148 -1.91 -7.37 -5.92
CA GLU A 148 -2.14 -8.54 -5.09
C GLU A 148 -3.63 -8.80 -4.84
N GLN A 149 -4.36 -7.77 -4.44
CA GLN A 149 -5.74 -7.92 -3.96
C GLN A 149 -6.79 -7.70 -5.05
N LEU A 150 -6.50 -6.89 -6.04
CA LEU A 150 -7.43 -6.49 -7.11
C LEU A 150 -6.92 -6.83 -8.52
N GLY A 151 -5.94 -7.73 -8.63
CA GLY A 151 -5.30 -8.09 -9.91
C GLY A 151 -6.26 -8.67 -10.96
N GLY A 152 -7.43 -9.18 -10.57
CA GLY A 152 -8.49 -9.59 -11.47
C GLY A 152 -9.27 -8.42 -12.11
N ASP A 153 -9.26 -7.25 -11.48
CA ASP A 153 -10.00 -6.05 -11.90
C ASP A 153 -9.08 -4.97 -12.48
N VAL A 154 -7.87 -4.85 -11.95
CA VAL A 154 -6.85 -3.89 -12.38
C VAL A 154 -5.59 -4.62 -12.76
N ARG A 155 -5.23 -4.53 -14.04
CA ARG A 155 -3.94 -5.05 -14.50
C ARG A 155 -2.85 -4.02 -14.26
N THR A 156 -1.84 -4.37 -13.46
CA THR A 156 -0.65 -3.55 -13.23
C THR A 156 0.52 -4.08 -14.05
N ILE A 157 1.26 -3.20 -14.70
CA ILE A 157 2.45 -3.52 -15.47
C ILE A 157 3.60 -2.69 -14.94
N LYS A 158 4.60 -3.36 -14.38
CA LYS A 158 5.86 -2.77 -13.92
C LYS A 158 7.01 -3.17 -14.84
N ARG A 159 7.99 -2.30 -15.00
CA ARG A 159 9.20 -2.60 -15.75
C ARG A 159 10.08 -3.63 -15.03
N SER A 160 10.16 -3.51 -13.71
CA SER A 160 10.95 -4.42 -12.87
C SER A 160 10.32 -4.58 -11.48
N GLY A 161 10.86 -5.48 -10.67
CA GLY A 161 10.49 -5.64 -9.27
C GLY A 161 11.24 -4.71 -8.31
N ALA A 162 11.97 -3.71 -8.81
CA ALA A 162 12.67 -2.76 -7.94
C ALA A 162 11.67 -1.92 -7.14
N PRO A 163 11.91 -1.70 -5.84
CA PRO A 163 11.04 -0.89 -5.01
C PRO A 163 11.04 0.58 -5.47
N GLY A 164 9.91 1.25 -5.26
CA GLY A 164 9.78 2.67 -5.63
C GLY A 164 9.65 2.94 -7.13
N ILE A 165 9.42 1.93 -7.94
CA ILE A 165 9.07 2.08 -9.36
C ILE A 165 7.55 2.02 -9.47
N GLY A 166 6.94 3.06 -10.08
CA GLY A 166 5.52 3.08 -10.38
C GLY A 166 5.13 2.07 -11.46
N SER A 167 3.85 1.83 -11.60
CA SER A 167 3.29 0.91 -12.58
C SER A 167 2.31 1.60 -13.52
N ALA A 168 2.18 1.09 -14.73
CA ALA A 168 1.05 1.38 -15.59
C ALA A 168 -0.13 0.49 -15.18
N MET A 169 -1.30 1.07 -15.03
CA MET A 169 -2.51 0.39 -14.60
C MET A 169 -3.58 0.45 -15.69
N PHE A 170 -4.33 -0.64 -15.85
CA PHE A 170 -5.39 -0.74 -16.85
C PHE A 170 -6.61 -1.44 -16.25
N ILE A 171 -7.80 -0.88 -16.51
CA ILE A 171 -9.08 -1.48 -16.20
C ILE A 171 -9.73 -1.87 -17.53
N ARG A 172 -10.14 -3.15 -17.70
CA ARG A 172 -10.67 -3.70 -18.95
C ARG A 172 -9.69 -3.68 -20.13
N GLY A 173 -8.39 -3.60 -19.86
CA GLY A 173 -7.34 -3.63 -20.88
C GLY A 173 -6.96 -2.26 -21.45
N LEU A 174 -6.21 -2.28 -22.55
CA LEU A 174 -5.75 -1.08 -23.23
C LEU A 174 -6.87 -0.57 -24.17
N ASN A 175 -7.50 0.53 -23.78
CA ASN A 175 -8.68 1.08 -24.46
C ASN A 175 -8.33 2.03 -25.61
N SER A 176 -7.12 2.58 -25.63
CA SER A 176 -6.69 3.55 -26.64
C SER A 176 -5.21 3.37 -26.97
N LEU A 177 -4.86 3.53 -28.23
CA LEU A 177 -3.47 3.53 -28.70
C LEU A 177 -2.84 4.92 -28.64
N ASN A 178 -3.64 5.98 -28.77
CA ASN A 178 -3.16 7.36 -28.92
C ASN A 178 -3.49 8.26 -27.72
N ALA A 179 -4.40 7.83 -26.83
CA ALA A 179 -4.77 8.56 -25.64
C ALA A 179 -4.36 7.78 -24.38
N ASN A 180 -4.30 8.48 -23.25
CA ASN A 180 -4.05 7.85 -21.96
C ASN A 180 -5.17 6.82 -21.66
N ALA A 181 -4.80 5.54 -21.57
CA ALA A 181 -5.72 4.44 -21.29
C ALA A 181 -5.75 4.06 -19.79
N GLN A 182 -5.02 4.78 -18.95
CA GLN A 182 -4.94 4.47 -17.53
C GLN A 182 -6.15 5.02 -16.76
N PRO A 183 -6.55 4.37 -15.65
CA PRO A 183 -7.68 4.81 -14.85
C PRO A 183 -7.39 6.14 -14.13
N LEU A 184 -8.44 6.88 -13.82
CA LEU A 184 -8.36 7.98 -12.88
C LEU A 184 -8.10 7.44 -11.47
N VAL A 185 -7.20 8.05 -10.74
CA VAL A 185 -7.01 7.76 -9.31
C VAL A 185 -7.57 8.92 -8.50
N VAL A 186 -8.36 8.59 -7.48
CA VAL A 186 -8.96 9.54 -6.55
C VAL A 186 -8.57 9.14 -5.14
N VAL A 187 -7.98 10.05 -4.38
CA VAL A 187 -7.58 9.82 -2.99
C VAL A 187 -8.35 10.77 -2.10
N ASP A 188 -9.11 10.26 -1.15
CA ASP A 188 -9.97 11.04 -0.24
C ASP A 188 -10.83 12.08 -0.97
N GLY A 189 -11.41 11.68 -2.11
CA GLY A 189 -12.23 12.55 -2.96
C GLY A 189 -11.46 13.48 -3.90
N VAL A 190 -10.14 13.57 -3.81
CA VAL A 190 -9.31 14.43 -4.66
C VAL A 190 -8.74 13.63 -5.84
N PRO A 191 -9.05 14.01 -7.09
CA PRO A 191 -8.45 13.41 -8.27
C PRO A 191 -6.94 13.68 -8.33
N MET A 192 -6.16 12.61 -8.45
CA MET A 192 -4.71 12.68 -8.54
C MET A 192 -4.25 12.78 -10.00
N ASP A 193 -3.31 13.66 -10.26
CA ASP A 193 -2.61 13.69 -11.56
C ASP A 193 -1.47 12.65 -11.52
N MET A 194 -1.68 11.54 -12.17
CA MET A 194 -0.74 10.43 -12.17
C MET A 194 0.45 10.63 -13.11
N GLN A 195 0.45 11.67 -13.94
CA GLN A 195 1.55 12.11 -14.81
C GLN A 195 2.33 10.96 -15.49
N TYR A 196 1.62 9.99 -16.01
CA TYR A 196 2.25 8.84 -16.67
C TYR A 196 3.13 9.21 -17.87
N ASN A 197 2.91 10.40 -18.43
CA ASN A 197 3.73 11.01 -19.46
C ASN A 197 4.76 11.98 -18.89
N GLY A 198 4.84 12.12 -17.58
CA GLY A 198 5.84 12.93 -16.91
C GLY A 198 7.25 12.45 -17.25
N THR A 199 8.18 13.38 -17.29
CA THR A 199 9.59 13.09 -17.54
C THR A 199 10.12 12.12 -16.48
N SER A 200 10.17 10.86 -16.84
CA SER A 200 10.98 9.89 -16.13
C SER A 200 12.44 10.16 -16.47
N LEU A 201 13.31 10.17 -15.47
CA LEU A 201 14.76 10.21 -15.71
C LEU A 201 15.22 9.01 -16.56
N GLN A 202 14.47 7.93 -16.53
CA GLN A 202 14.74 6.69 -17.26
C GLN A 202 13.46 6.15 -17.88
N THR A 203 13.56 5.68 -19.12
CA THR A 203 12.43 5.12 -19.86
C THR A 203 11.83 3.92 -19.12
N GLY A 204 10.52 3.97 -18.89
CA GLY A 204 9.75 2.90 -18.25
C GLY A 204 9.79 2.90 -16.72
N MET A 205 10.44 3.87 -16.09
CA MET A 205 10.35 4.12 -14.66
C MET A 205 9.32 5.21 -14.40
N PHE A 206 8.10 4.79 -14.10
CA PHE A 206 7.00 5.71 -13.83
C PHE A 206 7.19 6.39 -12.49
N ASN A 207 6.97 7.69 -12.47
CA ASN A 207 6.93 8.49 -11.26
C ASN A 207 5.47 8.90 -11.04
N ASN A 208 4.80 8.27 -10.10
CA ASN A 208 3.41 8.61 -9.81
C ASN A 208 3.22 8.98 -8.33
N GLN A 209 2.11 9.62 -8.04
CA GLN A 209 1.82 10.11 -6.70
C GLN A 209 1.42 9.00 -5.71
N LEU A 210 1.04 7.81 -6.19
CA LEU A 210 0.75 6.66 -5.32
C LEU A 210 1.96 6.19 -4.54
N LEU A 211 3.17 6.48 -5.02
CA LEU A 211 4.41 6.20 -4.29
C LEU A 211 4.53 7.03 -2.99
N ASN A 212 3.79 8.13 -2.89
CA ASN A 212 3.78 8.97 -1.71
C ASN A 212 2.85 8.43 -0.60
N ILE A 213 1.95 7.50 -0.92
CA ILE A 213 0.99 6.96 0.02
C ILE A 213 1.57 5.69 0.67
N ASN A 214 1.51 5.65 2.01
CA ASN A 214 1.85 4.42 2.72
C ASN A 214 0.66 3.44 2.64
N PRO A 215 0.84 2.21 2.12
CA PRO A 215 -0.24 1.22 2.08
C PRO A 215 -0.92 0.96 3.44
N ALA A 216 -0.18 1.07 4.55
CA ALA A 216 -0.74 0.92 5.90
C ALA A 216 -1.75 2.04 6.28
N ASP A 217 -1.67 3.20 5.63
CA ASP A 217 -2.59 4.33 5.86
C ASP A 217 -3.90 4.21 5.07
N ILE A 218 -4.00 3.23 4.20
CA ILE A 218 -5.19 3.01 3.38
C ILE A 218 -6.20 2.19 4.19
N GLU A 219 -7.44 2.64 4.21
CA GLU A 219 -8.56 1.89 4.76
C GLU A 219 -9.22 1.01 3.71
N LYS A 220 -9.48 1.59 2.53
CA LYS A 220 -10.23 0.92 1.47
C LYS A 220 -9.72 1.35 0.09
N ILE A 221 -9.71 0.41 -0.83
CA ILE A 221 -9.50 0.66 -2.27
C ILE A 221 -10.72 0.14 -3.01
N SER A 222 -11.32 0.99 -3.83
CA SER A 222 -12.48 0.65 -4.65
C SER A 222 -12.19 0.89 -6.13
N VAL A 223 -12.56 -0.05 -6.98
CA VAL A 223 -12.37 0.03 -8.44
C VAL A 223 -13.73 0.21 -9.11
N LEU A 224 -13.95 1.38 -9.68
CA LEU A 224 -15.15 1.71 -10.43
C LEU A 224 -14.90 1.51 -11.91
N LYS A 225 -15.41 0.42 -12.47
CA LYS A 225 -15.22 0.12 -13.91
C LYS A 225 -15.97 1.09 -14.82
N ASN A 226 -17.05 1.70 -14.34
CA ASN A 226 -17.90 2.69 -15.03
C ASN A 226 -17.88 4.01 -14.25
N GLY A 227 -16.75 4.72 -14.28
CA GLY A 227 -16.59 5.96 -13.52
C GLY A 227 -17.17 7.22 -14.17
N THR A 228 -17.64 7.14 -15.42
CA THR A 228 -18.12 8.32 -16.18
C THR A 228 -19.31 9.00 -15.56
N ALA A 229 -20.20 8.26 -14.88
CA ALA A 229 -21.38 8.82 -14.23
C ALA A 229 -21.04 9.77 -13.09
N ILE A 230 -19.90 9.56 -12.41
CA ILE A 230 -19.48 10.34 -11.24
C ILE A 230 -18.38 11.33 -11.61
N TYR A 231 -17.40 10.88 -12.40
CA TYR A 231 -16.17 11.64 -12.71
C TYR A 231 -16.13 12.18 -14.15
N GLY A 232 -17.23 12.03 -14.90
CA GLY A 232 -17.32 12.49 -16.30
C GLY A 232 -16.28 11.80 -17.20
N ALA A 233 -15.80 12.54 -18.21
CA ALA A 233 -14.87 12.00 -19.19
C ALA A 233 -13.54 11.49 -18.60
N LYS A 234 -13.09 12.06 -17.48
CA LYS A 234 -11.87 11.61 -16.78
C LYS A 234 -12.01 10.17 -16.26
N GLY A 235 -13.21 9.74 -15.93
CA GLY A 235 -13.51 8.38 -15.47
C GLY A 235 -13.78 7.36 -16.57
N ALA A 236 -13.55 7.68 -17.85
CA ALA A 236 -13.87 6.81 -18.98
C ALA A 236 -13.09 5.47 -18.96
N ASN A 237 -11.85 5.48 -18.49
CA ASN A 237 -11.00 4.29 -18.38
C ASN A 237 -11.18 3.55 -17.03
N GLY A 238 -12.21 3.93 -16.27
CA GLY A 238 -12.43 3.48 -14.90
C GLY A 238 -11.76 4.40 -13.88
N VAL A 239 -12.09 4.18 -12.61
CA VAL A 239 -11.60 4.99 -11.49
C VAL A 239 -11.15 4.07 -10.35
N ILE A 240 -10.01 4.35 -9.79
CA ILE A 240 -9.51 3.75 -8.55
C ILE A 240 -9.71 4.77 -7.45
N VAL A 241 -10.58 4.47 -6.48
CA VAL A 241 -10.84 5.31 -5.32
C VAL A 241 -10.10 4.73 -4.13
N ILE A 242 -9.29 5.55 -3.51
CA ILE A 242 -8.50 5.21 -2.33
C ILE A 242 -9.01 6.06 -1.17
N GLU A 243 -9.47 5.40 -0.13
CA GLU A 243 -9.92 6.01 1.11
C GLU A 243 -8.85 5.76 2.18
N THR A 244 -8.36 6.83 2.79
CA THR A 244 -7.35 6.71 3.86
C THR A 244 -8.01 6.58 5.22
N ARG A 245 -7.27 6.04 6.18
CA ARG A 245 -7.76 5.81 7.54
C ARG A 245 -8.04 7.13 8.23
N ARG A 246 -9.23 7.21 8.84
CA ARG A 246 -9.69 8.33 9.66
C ARG A 246 -9.89 7.87 11.11
N GLY A 247 -10.03 8.80 12.02
CA GLY A 247 -10.34 8.50 13.42
C GLY A 247 -11.78 8.00 13.55
N HIS A 248 -11.93 6.77 14.04
CA HIS A 248 -13.23 6.16 14.30
C HIS A 248 -13.41 5.75 15.77
N SER A 249 -12.39 5.99 16.59
CA SER A 249 -12.40 5.60 18.00
C SER A 249 -12.39 6.82 18.90
N ILE A 250 -13.32 6.87 19.83
CA ILE A 250 -13.37 7.90 20.86
C ILE A 250 -12.26 7.69 21.88
N ALA A 251 -12.03 6.44 22.29
CA ALA A 251 -10.88 6.10 23.10
C ALA A 251 -9.61 6.22 22.28
N THR A 252 -8.57 6.82 22.84
CA THR A 252 -7.27 6.86 22.19
C THR A 252 -6.77 5.45 21.94
N ARG A 253 -6.50 5.13 20.68
CA ARG A 253 -5.96 3.86 20.26
C ARG A 253 -4.63 4.09 19.55
N ILE A 254 -3.64 3.29 19.93
CA ILE A 254 -2.31 3.32 19.34
C ILE A 254 -2.05 1.96 18.72
N ASP A 255 -1.82 1.95 17.41
CA ASP A 255 -1.42 0.77 16.66
C ASP A 255 0.02 0.98 16.18
N ALA A 256 0.90 0.02 16.43
CA ALA A 256 2.28 0.02 15.93
C ALA A 256 2.54 -1.26 15.16
N ASN A 257 3.08 -1.13 13.96
CA ASN A 257 3.37 -2.27 13.10
C ASN A 257 4.82 -2.22 12.63
N ILE A 258 5.46 -3.38 12.59
CA ILE A 258 6.81 -3.57 12.07
C ILE A 258 6.75 -4.70 11.05
N GLY A 259 7.13 -4.40 9.82
CA GLY A 259 7.26 -5.37 8.74
C GLY A 259 8.71 -5.50 8.31
N VAL A 260 9.20 -6.72 8.20
CA VAL A 260 10.54 -7.01 7.69
C VAL A 260 10.41 -8.08 6.62
N GLY A 261 10.98 -7.84 5.46
CA GLY A 261 10.99 -8.76 4.33
C GLY A 261 12.38 -8.94 3.76
N VAL A 262 12.68 -10.12 3.26
CA VAL A 262 13.92 -10.44 2.52
C VAL A 262 13.56 -10.64 1.06
N ASN A 263 14.20 -9.86 0.19
CA ASN A 263 14.09 -10.00 -1.25
C ASN A 263 15.19 -10.93 -1.73
N LEU A 264 14.82 -12.12 -2.18
CA LEU A 264 15.74 -13.12 -2.68
C LEU A 264 16.08 -12.85 -4.16
N VAL A 265 17.33 -13.07 -4.51
CA VAL A 265 17.77 -12.99 -5.92
C VAL A 265 16.99 -14.03 -6.74
N PRO A 266 16.38 -13.64 -7.87
CA PRO A 266 15.72 -14.59 -8.75
C PRO A 266 16.70 -15.61 -9.31
N LYS A 267 16.23 -16.81 -9.60
CA LYS A 267 17.07 -17.80 -10.27
C LYS A 267 17.41 -17.31 -11.69
N LEU A 268 18.65 -16.91 -11.87
CA LEU A 268 19.16 -16.46 -13.15
C LEU A 268 19.53 -17.65 -14.06
N PRO A 269 19.56 -17.46 -15.39
CA PRO A 269 20.12 -18.45 -16.31
C PRO A 269 21.57 -18.74 -15.93
N LYS A 270 21.99 -20.01 -16.08
CA LYS A 270 23.39 -20.37 -15.86
C LYS A 270 24.22 -19.81 -17.02
N MET A 271 25.13 -18.92 -16.71
CA MET A 271 26.07 -18.33 -17.66
C MET A 271 27.30 -19.22 -17.82
N MET A 272 28.01 -19.03 -18.92
CA MET A 272 29.30 -19.70 -19.19
C MET A 272 30.37 -19.18 -18.22
N ASP A 273 31.18 -20.06 -17.72
CA ASP A 273 32.45 -19.67 -17.07
C ASP A 273 33.50 -19.27 -18.11
N ALA A 274 34.68 -18.75 -17.65
CA ALA A 274 35.71 -18.28 -18.54
C ALA A 274 36.22 -19.37 -19.49
N ASN A 275 36.36 -20.62 -19.04
CA ASN A 275 36.86 -21.73 -19.86
C ASN A 275 35.81 -22.11 -20.94
N GLN A 276 34.55 -22.19 -20.56
CA GLN A 276 33.44 -22.47 -21.49
C GLN A 276 33.31 -21.35 -22.53
N TYR A 277 33.47 -20.08 -22.08
CA TYR A 277 33.41 -18.94 -22.98
C TYR A 277 34.59 -18.93 -23.96
N MET A 278 35.82 -19.20 -23.50
CA MET A 278 36.99 -19.31 -24.37
C MET A 278 36.86 -20.44 -25.42
N SER A 279 36.33 -21.61 -24.99
CA SER A 279 36.07 -22.72 -25.91
C SER A 279 35.05 -22.33 -26.97
N TYR A 280 33.90 -21.73 -26.54
CA TYR A 280 32.85 -21.24 -27.43
C TYR A 280 33.41 -20.18 -28.42
N ALA A 281 34.12 -19.19 -27.93
CA ALA A 281 34.72 -18.13 -28.74
C ALA A 281 35.71 -18.69 -29.76
N THR A 282 36.53 -19.68 -29.38
CA THR A 282 37.47 -20.35 -30.27
C THR A 282 36.77 -21.12 -31.40
N GLU A 283 35.73 -21.86 -31.04
CA GLU A 283 34.90 -22.58 -32.05
C GLU A 283 34.21 -21.60 -32.99
N MET A 284 33.62 -20.53 -32.47
CA MET A 284 32.97 -19.50 -33.30
C MET A 284 33.96 -18.84 -34.26
N LEU A 285 35.16 -18.46 -33.77
CA LEU A 285 36.19 -17.88 -34.60
C LEU A 285 36.69 -18.86 -35.67
N GLY A 286 36.77 -20.17 -35.34
CA GLY A 286 37.16 -21.23 -36.31
C GLY A 286 36.19 -21.40 -37.47
N THR A 287 34.98 -20.91 -37.37
CA THR A 287 34.01 -20.94 -38.50
C THR A 287 34.23 -19.82 -39.51
N TYR A 288 35.05 -18.81 -39.22
CA TYR A 288 35.33 -17.72 -40.16
C TYR A 288 36.46 -18.08 -41.10
N PRO A 289 36.26 -17.92 -42.45
CA PRO A 289 37.29 -18.30 -43.44
C PRO A 289 38.61 -17.50 -43.33
N GLU A 290 38.53 -16.29 -42.73
CA GLU A 290 39.68 -15.39 -42.59
C GLU A 290 40.22 -15.28 -41.18
N ILE A 291 40.11 -16.35 -40.40
CA ILE A 291 40.53 -16.35 -39.00
C ILE A 291 42.00 -15.91 -38.77
N SER A 292 42.87 -16.23 -39.67
CA SER A 292 44.30 -15.83 -39.63
C SER A 292 44.45 -14.30 -39.59
N LYS A 293 43.67 -13.57 -40.40
CA LYS A 293 43.68 -12.10 -40.44
C LYS A 293 43.11 -11.49 -39.15
N ILE A 294 42.12 -12.16 -38.53
CA ILE A 294 41.54 -11.73 -37.25
C ILE A 294 42.57 -11.96 -36.11
N MET A 295 43.29 -13.05 -36.13
CA MET A 295 44.33 -13.36 -35.14
C MET A 295 45.57 -12.45 -35.27
N GLU A 296 45.91 -11.98 -36.43
CA GLU A 296 46.99 -11.02 -36.68
C GLU A 296 46.74 -9.63 -36.07
N ASN A 297 45.48 -9.26 -35.88
CA ASN A 297 45.05 -7.93 -35.38
C ASN A 297 45.16 -7.77 -33.86
N ASN A 298 45.82 -8.65 -33.12
CA ASN A 298 46.10 -8.57 -31.67
C ASN A 298 44.92 -8.30 -30.72
N ASN A 299 43.70 -8.28 -31.22
CA ASN A 299 42.49 -8.00 -30.41
C ASN A 299 41.96 -9.24 -29.69
N LEU A 300 42.61 -10.39 -29.83
CA LEU A 300 42.20 -11.65 -29.22
C LEU A 300 43.12 -12.04 -28.02
N ASN A 301 43.45 -11.05 -27.20
CA ASN A 301 44.32 -11.24 -26.04
C ASN A 301 43.78 -12.31 -25.05
N PHE A 302 42.46 -12.54 -25.04
CA PHE A 302 41.85 -13.55 -24.19
C PHE A 302 42.15 -15.01 -24.63
N LEU A 303 42.64 -15.22 -25.87
CA LEU A 303 43.07 -16.53 -26.36
C LEU A 303 44.59 -16.75 -26.16
N ASN A 304 45.31 -15.72 -25.76
CA ASN A 304 46.76 -15.83 -25.55
C ASN A 304 47.07 -16.40 -24.14
N ASN A 305 47.48 -17.64 -24.08
CA ASN A 305 47.80 -18.35 -22.83
C ASN A 305 49.22 -18.10 -22.30
N ASP A 306 49.98 -17.20 -22.90
CA ASP A 306 51.29 -16.84 -22.38
C ASP A 306 51.16 -15.98 -21.11
N LYS A 307 51.53 -16.55 -19.97
CA LYS A 307 51.49 -15.86 -18.67
C LYS A 307 52.44 -14.66 -18.58
N ASN A 308 53.39 -14.54 -19.45
CA ASN A 308 54.31 -13.40 -19.52
C ASN A 308 53.75 -12.24 -20.35
N ASN A 309 52.62 -12.46 -21.03
CA ASN A 309 51.93 -11.38 -21.77
C ASN A 309 51.44 -10.31 -20.79
N TYR A 310 51.72 -9.04 -21.11
CA TYR A 310 51.32 -7.90 -20.31
C TYR A 310 49.80 -7.87 -20.00
N TYR A 311 48.97 -8.30 -20.94
CA TYR A 311 47.54 -8.32 -20.80
C TYR A 311 46.98 -9.65 -20.27
N TYR A 312 47.83 -10.64 -19.92
CA TYR A 312 47.34 -11.95 -19.50
C TYR A 312 46.32 -11.85 -18.35
N ASN A 313 46.66 -11.17 -17.26
CA ASN A 313 45.83 -11.03 -16.09
C ASN A 313 44.55 -10.23 -16.36
N ALA A 314 44.54 -9.37 -17.37
CA ALA A 314 43.35 -8.56 -17.71
C ALA A 314 42.26 -9.39 -18.41
N TYR A 315 42.64 -10.46 -19.13
CA TYR A 315 41.74 -11.26 -19.96
C TYR A 315 41.60 -12.71 -19.50
N HIS A 316 42.20 -13.11 -18.39
CA HIS A 316 42.09 -14.45 -17.81
C HIS A 316 41.41 -14.44 -16.44
N ASN A 317 40.36 -13.60 -16.31
CA ASN A 317 39.51 -13.58 -15.15
C ASN A 317 38.40 -14.64 -15.31
N ASN A 318 37.75 -14.94 -14.24
CA ASN A 318 36.49 -15.73 -14.25
C ASN A 318 35.47 -15.02 -13.39
N THR A 319 34.84 -14.00 -13.95
CA THR A 319 33.94 -13.10 -13.24
C THR A 319 32.51 -13.58 -13.37
N ASP A 320 31.86 -13.85 -12.25
CA ASP A 320 30.40 -14.08 -12.18
C ASP A 320 29.69 -12.73 -12.07
N TRP A 321 29.35 -12.14 -13.21
CA TRP A 321 28.67 -10.84 -13.26
C TRP A 321 27.33 -10.84 -12.54
N SER A 322 26.68 -12.00 -12.41
CA SER A 322 25.44 -12.09 -11.67
C SER A 322 25.62 -11.77 -10.18
N LYS A 323 26.72 -12.23 -9.57
CA LYS A 323 27.07 -11.91 -8.17
C LYS A 323 27.54 -10.47 -7.99
N GLU A 324 28.13 -9.89 -9.03
CA GLU A 324 28.54 -8.48 -8.99
C GLU A 324 27.35 -7.53 -9.03
N VAL A 325 26.27 -7.89 -9.74
CA VAL A 325 25.10 -7.04 -9.93
C VAL A 325 23.99 -7.31 -8.90
N TYR A 326 23.84 -8.57 -8.47
CA TYR A 326 22.73 -8.96 -7.59
C TYR A 326 23.20 -9.33 -6.19
N GLU A 327 22.38 -9.04 -5.22
CA GLU A 327 22.51 -9.44 -3.81
C GLU A 327 21.15 -9.65 -3.18
N GLU A 328 21.10 -10.41 -2.10
CA GLU A 328 19.90 -10.48 -1.26
C GLU A 328 19.70 -9.15 -0.55
N ALA A 329 18.45 -8.67 -0.48
CA ALA A 329 18.15 -7.35 0.03
C ALA A 329 17.09 -7.39 1.11
N LEU A 330 17.22 -6.51 2.11
CA LEU A 330 16.27 -6.35 3.20
C LEU A 330 15.31 -5.21 2.90
N SER A 331 14.03 -5.44 3.15
CA SER A 331 13.00 -4.41 3.13
C SER A 331 12.38 -4.29 4.51
N GLN A 332 12.17 -3.06 4.97
CA GLN A 332 11.65 -2.75 6.30
C GLN A 332 10.54 -1.72 6.19
N ASN A 333 9.48 -1.92 6.96
CA ASN A 333 8.36 -1.00 7.06
C ASN A 333 7.97 -0.83 8.52
N TYR A 334 7.90 0.41 8.97
CA TYR A 334 7.52 0.79 10.31
C TYR A 334 6.33 1.74 10.22
N SER A 335 5.27 1.48 10.97
CA SER A 335 4.15 2.39 11.05
C SER A 335 3.61 2.50 12.47
N ILE A 336 3.26 3.71 12.86
CA ILE A 336 2.58 4.02 14.12
C ILE A 336 1.35 4.85 13.74
N ASN A 337 0.20 4.43 14.24
CA ASN A 337 -1.06 5.12 14.05
C ASN A 337 -1.67 5.42 15.41
N VAL A 338 -2.03 6.68 15.63
CA VAL A 338 -2.69 7.15 16.84
C VAL A 338 -4.00 7.78 16.45
N GLN A 339 -5.10 7.23 16.91
CA GLN A 339 -6.43 7.77 16.66
C GLN A 339 -7.19 7.98 17.96
N GLY A 340 -8.07 8.96 17.96
CA GLY A 340 -8.88 9.27 19.12
C GLY A 340 -9.78 10.47 18.83
N GLY A 341 -10.49 10.92 19.84
CA GLY A 341 -11.32 12.11 19.72
C GLY A 341 -12.48 12.14 20.69
N ASP A 342 -13.40 13.02 20.39
CA ASP A 342 -14.64 13.22 21.13
C ASP A 342 -15.79 13.61 20.18
N ASP A 343 -16.91 14.08 20.73
CA ASP A 343 -18.09 14.54 19.97
C ASP A 343 -17.80 15.72 19.05
N VAL A 344 -16.79 16.51 19.36
CA VAL A 344 -16.43 17.74 18.66
C VAL A 344 -15.41 17.45 17.57
N GLY A 345 -14.45 16.57 17.87
CA GLY A 345 -13.39 16.29 16.94
C GLY A 345 -12.80 14.89 17.04
N MET A 346 -12.66 14.25 15.90
CA MET A 346 -11.93 13.01 15.73
C MET A 346 -10.60 13.29 15.04
N TYR A 347 -9.56 12.58 15.45
CA TYR A 347 -8.25 12.70 14.81
C TYR A 347 -7.62 11.35 14.53
N ASN A 348 -6.78 11.34 13.53
CA ASN A 348 -5.89 10.22 13.20
C ASN A 348 -4.53 10.77 12.80
N LEU A 349 -3.49 10.37 13.53
CA LEU A 349 -2.11 10.67 13.23
C LEU A 349 -1.40 9.38 12.83
N SER A 350 -0.84 9.35 11.64
CA SER A 350 -0.04 8.24 11.13
C SER A 350 1.39 8.68 10.87
N LEU A 351 2.34 7.87 11.35
CA LEU A 351 3.76 8.00 11.09
C LEU A 351 4.24 6.72 10.42
N GLY A 352 4.85 6.83 9.25
CA GLY A 352 5.34 5.69 8.49
C GLY A 352 6.77 5.89 8.02
N TYR A 353 7.60 4.86 8.14
CA TYR A 353 8.92 4.82 7.52
C TYR A 353 9.10 3.51 6.78
N THR A 354 9.49 3.59 5.52
CA THR A 354 9.73 2.44 4.65
C THR A 354 11.15 2.53 4.09
N ASP A 355 11.92 1.45 4.22
CA ASP A 355 13.21 1.25 3.56
C ASP A 355 13.14 -0.02 2.73
N GLY A 356 13.11 0.12 1.41
CA GLY A 356 13.04 -0.98 0.46
C GLY A 356 14.30 -1.05 -0.39
N LYS A 357 15.07 -2.12 -0.26
CA LYS A 357 16.23 -2.37 -1.11
C LYS A 357 15.89 -3.36 -2.21
N SER A 358 16.41 -3.10 -3.40
CA SER A 358 16.31 -4.01 -4.54
C SER A 358 17.37 -5.11 -4.46
N THR A 359 17.06 -6.27 -5.03
CA THR A 359 18.06 -7.32 -5.26
C THR A 359 19.14 -6.89 -6.25
N ALA A 360 18.87 -5.93 -7.12
CA ALA A 360 19.90 -5.29 -7.93
C ALA A 360 20.60 -4.21 -7.09
N LYS A 361 21.91 -4.36 -6.87
CA LYS A 361 22.73 -3.47 -6.04
C LYS A 361 22.54 -2.00 -6.42
N LYS A 362 22.62 -1.11 -5.43
CA LYS A 362 22.48 0.35 -5.57
C LYS A 362 21.11 0.84 -6.03
N ASN A 363 20.09 -0.01 -5.99
CA ASN A 363 18.70 0.42 -6.14
C ASN A 363 18.02 0.38 -4.78
N GLY A 364 17.42 1.48 -4.40
CA GLY A 364 16.78 1.62 -3.11
C GLY A 364 15.64 2.63 -3.13
N PHE A 365 14.77 2.52 -2.14
CA PHE A 365 13.61 3.36 -1.95
C PHE A 365 13.42 3.63 -0.46
N ASN A 366 13.45 4.89 -0.09
CA ASN A 366 13.20 5.35 1.27
C ASN A 366 12.03 6.32 1.28
N ARG A 367 11.07 6.12 2.18
CA ARG A 367 9.91 6.98 2.32
C ARG A 367 9.61 7.22 3.80
N LEU A 368 9.47 8.48 4.16
CA LEU A 368 8.92 8.94 5.44
C LEU A 368 7.58 9.59 5.17
N ASN A 369 6.53 9.08 5.81
CA ASN A 369 5.18 9.64 5.77
C ASN A 369 4.79 10.16 7.14
N ILE A 370 4.18 11.32 7.19
CA ILE A 370 3.50 11.88 8.35
C ILE A 370 2.13 12.34 7.87
N ARG A 371 1.07 11.70 8.33
CA ARG A 371 -0.31 12.03 7.94
C ARG A 371 -1.12 12.37 9.17
N PHE A 372 -1.85 13.46 9.09
CA PHE A 372 -2.79 13.90 10.11
C PHE A 372 -4.13 14.18 9.47
N ASN A 373 -5.16 13.47 9.91
CA ASN A 373 -6.54 13.66 9.48
C ASN A 373 -7.36 14.06 10.71
N SER A 374 -8.24 15.04 10.57
CA SER A 374 -9.14 15.46 11.64
C SER A 374 -10.49 15.87 11.09
N ASP A 375 -11.54 15.36 11.73
CA ASP A 375 -12.94 15.67 11.44
C ASP A 375 -13.48 16.50 12.62
N LEU A 376 -13.82 17.76 12.38
CA LEU A 376 -14.23 18.71 13.41
C LEU A 376 -15.67 19.15 13.18
N LYS A 377 -16.52 19.07 14.21
CA LYS A 377 -17.89 19.60 14.24
C LYS A 377 -17.89 20.91 15.04
N ILE A 378 -17.73 22.02 14.33
CA ILE A 378 -17.63 23.34 14.96
C ILE A 378 -19.00 23.79 15.50
N THR A 379 -20.07 23.51 14.76
CA THR A 379 -21.45 23.75 15.17
C THR A 379 -22.38 22.67 14.66
N LYS A 380 -23.66 22.66 15.06
CA LYS A 380 -24.66 21.70 14.57
C LYS A 380 -24.84 21.69 13.05
N GLY A 381 -24.49 22.77 12.37
CA GLY A 381 -24.64 22.91 10.92
C GLY A 381 -23.33 23.09 10.17
N PHE A 382 -22.18 23.07 10.87
CA PHE A 382 -20.88 23.27 10.26
C PHE A 382 -19.88 22.23 10.75
N ALA A 383 -19.49 21.36 9.85
CA ALA A 383 -18.41 20.39 10.03
C ALA A 383 -17.29 20.67 9.01
N THR A 384 -16.06 20.43 9.40
CA THR A 384 -14.90 20.57 8.53
C THR A 384 -13.99 19.35 8.67
N GLU A 385 -13.42 18.95 7.55
CA GLU A 385 -12.39 17.92 7.47
C GLU A 385 -11.07 18.61 7.17
N PHE A 386 -10.04 18.17 7.86
CA PHE A 386 -8.70 18.72 7.74
C PHE A 386 -7.71 17.58 7.55
N ASP A 387 -7.05 17.56 6.40
CA ASP A 387 -6.09 16.54 6.03
C ASP A 387 -4.75 17.19 5.70
N VAL A 388 -3.69 16.74 6.36
CA VAL A 388 -2.31 17.14 6.10
C VAL A 388 -1.47 15.91 5.88
N ASP A 389 -0.75 15.90 4.78
CA ASP A 389 0.18 14.83 4.44
C ASP A 389 1.57 15.42 4.13
N TYR A 390 2.57 14.96 4.85
CA TYR A 390 3.97 15.27 4.59
C TYR A 390 4.71 14.01 4.20
N VAL A 391 5.31 14.03 3.02
CA VAL A 391 6.06 12.89 2.50
C VAL A 391 7.45 13.34 2.08
N LYS A 392 8.45 12.60 2.57
CA LYS A 392 9.82 12.68 2.06
C LYS A 392 10.17 11.34 1.43
N LEU A 393 10.39 11.37 0.12
CA LEU A 393 10.71 10.19 -0.68
C LEU A 393 12.10 10.35 -1.29
N SER A 394 12.93 9.32 -1.19
CA SER A 394 14.23 9.21 -1.86
C SER A 394 14.32 7.89 -2.60
N ARG A 395 14.88 7.92 -3.79
CA ARG A 395 15.11 6.74 -4.62
C ARG A 395 16.50 6.78 -5.18
N ASP A 396 17.19 5.66 -5.06
CA ASP A 396 18.45 5.39 -5.73
C ASP A 396 18.17 4.41 -6.87
N LEU A 397 18.39 4.83 -8.09
CA LEU A 397 18.12 4.03 -9.28
C LEU A 397 19.35 4.08 -10.18
N PHE A 398 19.81 2.92 -10.63
CA PHE A 398 20.80 2.88 -11.70
C PHE A 398 20.13 2.98 -13.07
N ASP A 399 20.89 3.33 -14.09
CA ASP A 399 20.42 3.33 -15.46
C ASP A 399 20.09 1.90 -15.91
N ASP A 400 18.82 1.65 -16.25
CA ASP A 400 18.36 0.35 -16.73
C ASP A 400 18.30 0.27 -18.25
N GLY A 401 18.86 1.27 -18.93
CA GLY A 401 18.94 1.35 -20.38
C GLY A 401 17.59 1.63 -21.07
N ALA A 402 17.64 2.24 -22.22
CA ALA A 402 16.47 2.41 -23.09
C ALA A 402 16.45 1.30 -24.15
N PRO A 403 15.26 0.84 -24.60
CA PRO A 403 15.14 -0.12 -25.70
C PRO A 403 15.86 0.33 -26.99
N SER A 404 15.96 1.65 -27.22
CA SER A 404 16.67 2.24 -28.36
C SER A 404 18.18 2.01 -28.32
N ASP A 405 18.75 1.74 -27.15
CA ASP A 405 20.18 1.57 -26.99
C ASP A 405 20.66 0.23 -27.55
N PHE A 406 19.77 -0.78 -27.55
CA PHE A 406 20.04 -2.07 -28.19
C PHE A 406 20.24 -1.93 -29.71
N SER A 407 19.45 -1.10 -30.37
CA SER A 407 19.59 -0.86 -31.80
C SER A 407 20.87 -0.11 -32.18
N LYS A 408 21.45 0.63 -31.20
CA LYS A 408 22.71 1.35 -31.35
C LYS A 408 23.93 0.54 -30.89
N GLY A 409 23.73 -0.70 -30.40
CA GLY A 409 24.80 -1.54 -29.89
C GLY A 409 25.37 -1.09 -28.52
N THR A 410 24.71 -0.12 -27.86
CA THR A 410 25.08 0.33 -26.52
C THR A 410 24.15 -0.25 -25.49
N VAL A 411 24.69 -0.94 -24.50
CA VAL A 411 23.95 -1.50 -23.37
C VAL A 411 24.48 -0.85 -22.10
N THR A 412 23.63 -0.09 -21.43
CA THR A 412 23.97 0.61 -20.18
C THR A 412 23.40 -0.07 -18.94
N SER A 413 22.36 -0.92 -19.11
CA SER A 413 21.71 -1.63 -18.02
C SER A 413 22.65 -2.62 -17.32
N PRO A 414 22.98 -2.44 -16.03
CA PRO A 414 23.81 -3.39 -15.28
C PRO A 414 23.18 -4.79 -15.21
N THR A 415 21.86 -4.87 -15.10
CA THR A 415 21.13 -6.14 -15.02
C THR A 415 21.21 -6.93 -16.32
N LEU A 416 21.17 -6.25 -17.46
CA LEU A 416 21.34 -6.89 -18.77
C LEU A 416 22.81 -7.21 -19.03
N LEU A 417 23.73 -6.31 -18.68
CA LEU A 417 25.17 -6.55 -18.80
C LEU A 417 25.62 -7.80 -18.03
N ALA A 418 25.00 -8.06 -16.87
CA ALA A 418 25.26 -9.29 -16.11
C ALA A 418 24.96 -10.58 -16.90
N LEU A 419 24.06 -10.52 -17.88
CA LEU A 419 23.65 -11.66 -18.70
C LEU A 419 24.38 -11.77 -20.04
N ILE A 420 24.98 -10.68 -20.54
CA ILE A 420 25.59 -10.66 -21.87
C ILE A 420 27.10 -10.41 -21.86
N LYS A 421 27.63 -9.88 -20.76
CA LYS A 421 29.06 -9.59 -20.67
C LYS A 421 29.89 -10.87 -20.52
N SER A 422 30.98 -10.93 -21.25
CA SER A 422 31.89 -12.07 -21.13
C SER A 422 32.46 -12.20 -19.70
N PRO A 423 32.73 -13.41 -19.21
CA PRO A 423 33.26 -13.64 -17.87
C PRO A 423 34.77 -13.32 -17.75
N ILE A 424 35.42 -13.03 -18.88
CA ILE A 424 36.85 -12.73 -19.02
C ILE A 424 37.09 -11.25 -19.10
#